data_4d765d2ec4090959be4a80753fe90550
#
_entry.id   4d765d2ec4090959be4a80753fe90550
#
_cell.length_a   1.000
_cell.length_b   1.000
_cell.length_c   1.000
_cell.angle_alpha   90.00
_cell.angle_beta   90.00
_cell.angle_gamma   90.00
#
_symmetry.space_group_name_H-M   'P 1'
#
loop_
_entity.id
_entity.type
_entity.pdbx_description
1 polymer ?
#
loop_
_entity_poly.entity_id
_entity_poly.type
_entity_poly.pdbx_seq_one_letter_code
_entity_poly.pdbx_strand_id
1 'polypeptide(L)'
;SGADLFLNALRGEWGEAAEINWVSRRNNFNALDEAAFADEYFTPEYISGFSGLKEDIRHQLLDEQKMTSDGITADSLLTIYRELYHRFEVLRKPRNIRLLPSRSVTTLESSGPGWKLLMEHHLDRGRESLESDVVIFATGYRSALPQILPSLMPLITMHDKNTFKVRDDFTLEWSGPKENNIFAVNASMQTHGIAEPQLSLMAWRSARILNRVLGRDLFDLSMPPALIQWRSGSRKKPQPEAAALTHYTTNIQE
;
A
#
# COMPACT_ATOMS: atom_id res chain seq x y z
N SER A 1 10.32 -3.46 1.26
CA SER A 1 11.06 -4.11 2.38
C SER A 1 11.62 -5.48 2.02
N GLY A 2 10.88 -6.41 1.37
CA GLY A 2 11.45 -7.72 0.99
C GLY A 2 12.63 -7.61 0.03
N ALA A 3 12.56 -6.70 -0.93
CA ALA A 3 13.65 -6.43 -1.86
C ALA A 3 14.89 -5.85 -1.17
N ASP A 4 14.69 -4.94 -0.21
CA ASP A 4 15.78 -4.32 0.55
C ASP A 4 16.48 -5.35 1.43
N LEU A 5 15.71 -6.21 2.11
CA LEU A 5 16.25 -7.31 2.89
C LEU A 5 17.07 -8.28 2.02
N PHE A 6 16.54 -8.61 0.84
CA PHE A 6 17.24 -9.46 -0.10
C PHE A 6 18.54 -8.81 -0.60
N LEU A 7 18.51 -7.52 -0.94
CA LEU A 7 19.67 -6.77 -1.40
C LEU A 7 20.76 -6.70 -0.31
N ASN A 8 20.38 -6.45 0.95
CA ASN A 8 21.30 -6.44 2.08
C ASN A 8 21.94 -7.82 2.32
N ALA A 9 21.14 -8.90 2.25
CA ALA A 9 21.68 -10.25 2.33
C ALA A 9 22.62 -10.57 1.18
N LEU A 10 22.28 -10.15 -0.05
CA LEU A 10 23.09 -10.30 -1.24
C LEU A 10 24.46 -9.61 -1.12
N ARG A 11 24.50 -8.45 -0.46
CA ARG A 11 25.70 -7.65 -0.22
C ARG A 11 26.52 -8.11 0.99
N GLY A 12 25.96 -9.02 1.78
CA GLY A 12 26.62 -9.54 2.98
C GLY A 12 26.61 -8.56 4.16
N GLU A 13 25.65 -7.64 4.22
CA GLU A 13 25.54 -6.64 5.30
C GLU A 13 25.42 -7.27 6.70
N TRP A 14 24.93 -8.52 6.74
CA TRP A 14 24.79 -9.30 7.98
C TRP A 14 25.73 -10.51 8.04
N GLY A 15 26.75 -10.53 7.19
CA GLY A 15 27.65 -11.67 6.97
C GLY A 15 27.31 -12.42 5.68
N GLU A 16 28.26 -13.26 5.24
CA GLU A 16 28.10 -14.03 4.02
C GLU A 16 27.19 -15.24 4.27
N ALA A 17 26.13 -15.36 3.47
CA ALA A 17 25.28 -16.54 3.43
C ALA A 17 25.80 -17.55 2.42
N ALA A 18 25.80 -18.83 2.76
CA ALA A 18 26.16 -19.91 1.85
C ALA A 18 25.16 -20.02 0.68
N GLU A 19 23.89 -19.80 0.96
CA GLU A 19 22.80 -19.80 -0.02
C GLU A 19 21.76 -18.74 0.36
N ILE A 20 21.17 -18.08 -0.64
CA ILE A 20 20.08 -17.12 -0.45
C ILE A 20 18.90 -17.52 -1.36
N ASN A 21 17.72 -17.65 -0.78
CA ASN A 21 16.50 -17.98 -1.50
C ASN A 21 15.46 -16.88 -1.28
N TRP A 22 15.00 -16.25 -2.37
CA TRP A 22 13.91 -15.28 -2.31
C TRP A 22 12.63 -15.90 -2.87
N VAL A 23 11.73 -16.26 -1.98
CA VAL A 23 10.44 -16.87 -2.30
C VAL A 23 9.36 -15.82 -2.42
N SER A 24 8.56 -15.85 -3.49
CA SER A 24 7.44 -14.93 -3.72
C SER A 24 6.22 -15.67 -4.27
N ARG A 25 5.03 -15.31 -3.78
CA ARG A 25 3.74 -15.80 -4.31
C ARG A 25 3.43 -15.26 -5.70
N ARG A 26 3.94 -14.07 -6.04
CA ARG A 26 3.73 -13.45 -7.35
C ARG A 26 4.42 -14.24 -8.44
N ASN A 27 3.89 -14.18 -9.63
CA ASN A 27 4.44 -14.90 -10.80
C ASN A 27 5.80 -14.36 -11.23
N ASN A 28 6.13 -13.13 -10.81
CA ASN A 28 7.43 -12.51 -11.04
C ASN A 28 7.69 -11.43 -9.96
N PHE A 29 8.88 -10.87 -9.97
CA PHE A 29 9.26 -9.70 -9.18
C PHE A 29 8.90 -8.45 -9.99
N ASN A 30 7.74 -7.88 -9.71
CA ASN A 30 7.18 -6.81 -10.51
C ASN A 30 7.53 -5.44 -9.92
N ALA A 31 7.79 -4.49 -10.81
CA ALA A 31 7.97 -3.11 -10.43
C ALA A 31 6.65 -2.50 -9.94
N LEU A 32 6.76 -1.55 -9.02
CA LEU A 32 5.70 -0.62 -8.68
C LEU A 32 5.34 0.17 -9.95
N ASP A 33 4.07 0.47 -10.16
CA ASP A 33 3.66 1.42 -11.19
C ASP A 33 3.93 2.84 -10.67
N GLU A 34 5.06 3.38 -11.10
CA GLU A 34 5.54 4.72 -10.76
C GLU A 34 5.38 5.69 -11.96
N ALA A 35 4.46 5.38 -12.88
CA ALA A 35 4.16 6.28 -13.99
C ALA A 35 3.65 7.64 -13.48
N ALA A 36 4.00 8.73 -14.16
CA ALA A 36 3.71 10.09 -13.71
C ALA A 36 2.23 10.35 -13.36
N PHE A 37 1.30 9.71 -14.07
CA PHE A 37 -0.13 9.83 -13.77
C PHE A 37 -0.62 8.87 -12.67
N ALA A 38 0.19 7.91 -12.21
CA ALA A 38 -0.16 7.06 -11.08
C ALA A 38 -0.22 7.84 -9.77
N ASP A 39 0.58 8.91 -9.64
CA ASP A 39 0.55 9.81 -8.48
C ASP A 39 -0.80 10.51 -8.31
N GLU A 40 -1.57 10.68 -9.38
CA GLU A 40 -2.90 11.30 -9.34
C GLU A 40 -3.94 10.43 -8.60
N TYR A 41 -3.68 9.14 -8.42
CA TYR A 41 -4.51 8.30 -7.54
C TYR A 41 -4.39 8.70 -6.06
N PHE A 42 -3.28 9.34 -5.67
CA PHE A 42 -3.01 9.72 -4.29
C PHE A 42 -3.40 11.17 -3.98
N THR A 43 -4.57 11.56 -4.47
CA THR A 43 -5.14 12.89 -4.28
C THR A 43 -6.50 12.84 -3.57
N PRO A 44 -6.88 13.87 -2.80
CA PRO A 44 -8.21 13.97 -2.21
C PRO A 44 -9.35 13.91 -3.22
N GLU A 45 -9.13 14.42 -4.44
CA GLU A 45 -10.14 14.41 -5.49
C GLU A 45 -10.39 13.00 -6.01
N TYR A 46 -9.33 12.20 -6.19
CA TYR A 46 -9.47 10.78 -6.53
C TYR A 46 -10.25 10.03 -5.44
N ILE A 47 -9.87 10.18 -4.17
CA ILE A 47 -10.58 9.55 -3.04
C ILE A 47 -12.06 9.90 -3.07
N SER A 48 -12.37 11.17 -3.24
CA SER A 48 -13.74 11.66 -3.32
C SER A 48 -14.50 11.07 -4.52
N GLY A 49 -13.80 10.88 -5.66
CA GLY A 49 -14.32 10.20 -6.84
C GLY A 49 -14.60 8.73 -6.56
N PHE A 50 -13.62 8.04 -6.01
CA PHE A 50 -13.66 6.62 -5.71
C PHE A 50 -14.76 6.27 -4.71
N SER A 51 -14.90 7.02 -3.61
CA SER A 51 -15.91 6.78 -2.58
C SER A 51 -17.35 6.84 -3.10
N GLY A 52 -17.59 7.63 -4.14
CA GLY A 52 -18.91 7.74 -4.80
C GLY A 52 -19.25 6.64 -5.80
N LEU A 53 -18.32 5.72 -6.09
CA LEU A 53 -18.54 4.63 -7.02
C LEU A 53 -19.36 3.50 -6.38
N LYS A 54 -19.93 2.65 -7.23
CA LYS A 54 -20.54 1.40 -6.79
C LYS A 54 -19.48 0.45 -6.26
N GLU A 55 -19.88 -0.41 -5.35
CA GLU A 55 -18.99 -1.32 -4.64
C GLU A 55 -18.24 -2.28 -5.59
N ASP A 56 -18.93 -2.86 -6.57
CA ASP A 56 -18.34 -3.73 -7.58
C ASP A 56 -17.22 -3.03 -8.37
N ILE A 57 -17.44 -1.77 -8.76
CA ILE A 57 -16.44 -0.96 -9.46
C ILE A 57 -15.24 -0.65 -8.55
N ARG A 58 -15.51 -0.33 -7.27
CA ARG A 58 -14.40 -0.09 -6.32
C ARG A 58 -13.53 -1.32 -6.14
N HIS A 59 -14.13 -2.52 -6.02
CA HIS A 59 -13.39 -3.77 -5.94
C HIS A 59 -12.53 -4.02 -7.17
N GLN A 60 -13.10 -3.84 -8.37
CA GLN A 60 -12.35 -3.96 -9.61
C GLN A 60 -11.15 -3.00 -9.66
N LEU A 61 -11.37 -1.72 -9.32
CA LEU A 61 -10.30 -0.72 -9.32
C LEU A 61 -9.19 -1.03 -8.29
N LEU A 62 -9.54 -1.55 -7.11
CA LEU A 62 -8.54 -1.96 -6.11
C LEU A 62 -7.64 -3.07 -6.64
N ASP A 63 -8.19 -4.01 -7.39
CA ASP A 63 -7.40 -5.09 -7.99
C ASP A 63 -6.53 -4.57 -9.14
N GLU A 64 -7.06 -3.70 -10.01
CA GLU A 64 -6.32 -3.10 -11.12
C GLU A 64 -5.17 -2.19 -10.64
N GLN A 65 -5.41 -1.42 -9.57
CA GLN A 65 -4.45 -0.46 -9.03
C GLN A 65 -3.47 -1.08 -8.02
N LYS A 66 -3.55 -2.37 -7.79
CA LYS A 66 -2.71 -3.03 -6.78
C LYS A 66 -1.23 -2.81 -7.00
N MET A 67 -0.77 -2.78 -8.23
CA MET A 67 0.64 -2.55 -8.54
C MET A 67 1.09 -1.10 -8.34
N THR A 68 0.18 -0.16 -8.19
CA THR A 68 0.51 1.23 -7.85
C THR A 68 0.80 1.42 -6.35
N SER A 69 0.32 0.51 -5.50
CA SER A 69 0.55 0.56 -4.04
C SER A 69 1.46 -0.56 -3.52
N ASP A 70 1.49 -1.71 -4.20
CA ASP A 70 2.11 -2.95 -3.74
C ASP A 70 3.16 -3.47 -4.72
N GLY A 71 4.25 -2.78 -4.88
CA GLY A 71 5.33 -3.20 -5.77
C GLY A 71 6.71 -3.05 -5.15
N ILE A 72 7.71 -3.29 -5.95
CA ILE A 72 9.12 -3.00 -5.67
C ILE A 72 9.49 -1.82 -6.57
N THR A 73 10.22 -0.83 -6.07
CA THR A 73 10.65 0.29 -6.92
C THR A 73 11.47 -0.23 -8.11
N ALA A 74 11.30 0.38 -9.27
CA ALA A 74 12.02 -0.03 -10.48
C ALA A 74 13.54 0.03 -10.27
N ASP A 75 14.02 1.03 -9.52
CA ASP A 75 15.45 1.18 -9.19
C ASP A 75 15.96 0.05 -8.31
N SER A 76 15.20 -0.38 -7.29
CA SER A 76 15.57 -1.51 -6.45
C SER A 76 15.68 -2.81 -7.26
N LEU A 77 14.73 -3.06 -8.16
CA LEU A 77 14.79 -4.23 -9.05
C LEU A 77 15.99 -4.17 -9.99
N LEU A 78 16.27 -3.02 -10.58
CA LEU A 78 17.42 -2.83 -11.45
C LEU A 78 18.74 -3.02 -10.68
N THR A 79 18.81 -2.52 -9.47
CA THR A 79 19.98 -2.68 -8.60
C THR A 79 20.21 -4.16 -8.28
N ILE A 80 19.18 -4.90 -7.87
CA ILE A 80 19.26 -6.34 -7.63
C ILE A 80 19.70 -7.10 -8.88
N TYR A 81 19.08 -6.78 -10.04
CA TYR A 81 19.42 -7.42 -11.31
C TYR A 81 20.90 -7.21 -11.67
N ARG A 82 21.41 -5.98 -11.54
CA ARG A 82 22.82 -5.64 -11.81
C ARG A 82 23.78 -6.38 -10.87
N GLU A 83 23.44 -6.45 -9.58
CA GLU A 83 24.25 -7.18 -8.59
C GLU A 83 24.33 -8.68 -8.93
N LEU A 84 23.19 -9.31 -9.27
CA LEU A 84 23.13 -10.71 -9.66
C LEU A 84 23.90 -10.95 -10.98
N TYR A 85 23.71 -10.08 -11.99
CA TYR A 85 24.42 -10.15 -13.25
C TYR A 85 25.94 -10.05 -13.04
N HIS A 86 26.39 -9.05 -12.30
CA HIS A 86 27.82 -8.86 -11.98
C HIS A 86 28.39 -10.08 -11.26
N ARG A 87 27.68 -10.60 -10.27
CA ARG A 87 28.10 -11.78 -9.50
C ARG A 87 28.24 -13.02 -10.37
N PHE A 88 27.24 -13.32 -11.18
CA PHE A 88 27.17 -14.58 -11.91
C PHE A 88 27.83 -14.52 -13.29
N GLU A 89 27.67 -13.42 -14.02
CA GLU A 89 28.15 -13.32 -15.40
C GLU A 89 29.54 -12.69 -15.51
N VAL A 90 29.85 -11.73 -14.65
CA VAL A 90 31.16 -11.07 -14.66
C VAL A 90 32.16 -11.80 -13.77
N LEU A 91 31.82 -11.97 -12.48
CA LEU A 91 32.71 -12.58 -11.50
C LEU A 91 32.68 -14.12 -11.52
N ARG A 92 31.78 -14.74 -12.27
CA ARG A 92 31.63 -16.21 -12.39
C ARG A 92 31.54 -16.93 -11.04
N LYS A 93 30.91 -16.28 -10.04
CA LYS A 93 30.68 -16.90 -8.72
C LYS A 93 29.67 -18.03 -8.81
N PRO A 94 29.68 -19.01 -7.89
CA PRO A 94 28.68 -20.07 -7.81
C PRO A 94 27.26 -19.51 -7.75
N ARG A 95 26.31 -20.21 -8.42
CA ARG A 95 24.88 -19.83 -8.43
C ARG A 95 24.18 -20.30 -7.17
N ASN A 96 24.57 -19.74 -6.05
CA ASN A 96 24.03 -20.02 -4.72
C ASN A 96 22.89 -19.07 -4.30
N ILE A 97 22.33 -18.32 -5.24
CA ILE A 97 21.21 -17.40 -5.01
C ILE A 97 20.10 -17.78 -5.95
N ARG A 98 18.91 -18.02 -5.39
CA ARG A 98 17.74 -18.43 -6.16
C ARG A 98 16.59 -17.43 -5.96
N LEU A 99 16.01 -17.02 -7.07
CA LEU A 99 14.77 -16.26 -7.12
C LEU A 99 13.64 -17.24 -7.42
N LEU A 100 12.72 -17.41 -6.49
CA LEU A 100 11.68 -18.44 -6.50
C LEU A 100 10.28 -17.78 -6.53
N PRO A 101 9.85 -17.20 -7.69
CA PRO A 101 8.50 -16.68 -7.84
C PRO A 101 7.46 -17.80 -7.95
N SER A 102 6.17 -17.43 -7.92
CA SER A 102 5.03 -18.35 -8.05
C SER A 102 4.97 -19.45 -6.98
N ARG A 103 5.48 -19.19 -5.79
CA ARG A 103 5.48 -20.18 -4.69
C ARG A 103 4.84 -19.64 -3.43
N SER A 104 3.97 -20.44 -2.82
CA SER A 104 3.46 -20.21 -1.47
C SER A 104 4.08 -21.17 -0.49
N VAL A 105 4.63 -20.63 0.59
CA VAL A 105 5.00 -21.44 1.75
C VAL A 105 3.71 -21.86 2.44
N THR A 106 3.46 -23.17 2.50
CA THR A 106 2.27 -23.76 3.13
C THR A 106 2.53 -24.19 4.56
N THR A 107 3.76 -24.61 4.85
CA THR A 107 4.15 -25.07 6.19
C THR A 107 5.57 -24.63 6.49
N LEU A 108 5.83 -24.28 7.75
CA LEU A 108 7.13 -24.03 8.30
C LEU A 108 7.30 -24.87 9.56
N GLU A 109 8.31 -25.72 9.57
CA GLU A 109 8.61 -26.66 10.66
C GLU A 109 10.03 -26.45 11.14
N SER A 110 10.26 -26.65 12.43
CA SER A 110 11.63 -26.68 12.96
C SER A 110 12.33 -27.96 12.48
N SER A 111 13.55 -27.85 11.99
CA SER A 111 14.35 -28.95 11.48
C SER A 111 15.77 -28.82 12.02
N GLY A 112 16.07 -29.53 13.11
CA GLY A 112 17.36 -29.42 13.81
C GLY A 112 17.61 -27.97 14.28
N PRO A 113 18.74 -27.34 13.91
CA PRO A 113 19.05 -25.96 14.27
C PRO A 113 18.35 -24.94 13.36
N GLY A 114 17.68 -25.38 12.29
CA GLY A 114 17.09 -24.53 11.25
C GLY A 114 15.60 -24.81 11.02
N TRP A 115 15.18 -24.54 9.81
CA TRP A 115 13.79 -24.57 9.38
C TRP A 115 13.62 -25.36 8.08
N LYS A 116 12.52 -26.10 7.99
CA LYS A 116 12.06 -26.73 6.77
C LYS A 116 10.78 -26.04 6.30
N LEU A 117 10.81 -25.53 5.07
CA LEU A 117 9.68 -24.90 4.41
C LEU A 117 9.09 -25.89 3.40
N LEU A 118 7.78 -26.11 3.46
CA LEU A 118 7.05 -26.78 2.39
C LEU A 118 6.36 -25.72 1.55
N MET A 119 6.48 -25.84 0.24
CA MET A 119 5.99 -24.86 -0.72
C MET A 119 5.15 -25.55 -1.81
N GLU A 120 4.15 -24.82 -2.28
CA GLU A 120 3.39 -25.18 -3.48
C GLU A 120 3.75 -24.18 -4.60
N HIS A 121 4.12 -24.72 -5.75
CA HIS A 121 4.35 -23.94 -6.96
C HIS A 121 3.04 -23.72 -7.70
N HIS A 122 2.67 -22.47 -7.98
CA HIS A 122 1.33 -22.14 -8.47
C HIS A 122 1.08 -22.50 -9.93
N LEU A 123 2.15 -22.58 -10.75
CA LEU A 123 2.00 -22.79 -12.19
C LEU A 123 1.81 -24.28 -12.53
N ASP A 124 2.55 -25.16 -11.88
CA ASP A 124 2.52 -26.61 -12.17
C ASP A 124 1.95 -27.46 -11.04
N ARG A 125 1.56 -26.81 -9.90
CA ARG A 125 1.05 -27.45 -8.68
C ARG A 125 2.05 -28.38 -8.01
N GLY A 126 3.33 -28.28 -8.37
CA GLY A 126 4.41 -29.03 -7.76
C GLY A 126 4.58 -28.69 -6.27
N ARG A 127 4.98 -29.68 -5.50
CA ARG A 127 5.35 -29.50 -4.09
C ARG A 127 6.86 -29.54 -3.96
N GLU A 128 7.40 -28.56 -3.27
CA GLU A 128 8.83 -28.38 -3.05
C GLU A 128 9.11 -28.27 -1.55
N SER A 129 10.32 -28.65 -1.14
CA SER A 129 10.80 -28.38 0.21
C SER A 129 12.13 -27.62 0.13
N LEU A 130 12.33 -26.72 1.09
CA LEU A 130 13.53 -25.93 1.26
C LEU A 130 13.95 -25.96 2.72
N GLU A 131 15.22 -26.23 2.98
CA GLU A 131 15.82 -26.11 4.31
C GLU A 131 16.59 -24.80 4.42
N SER A 132 16.57 -24.18 5.58
CA SER A 132 17.22 -22.90 5.81
C SER A 132 17.55 -22.70 7.28
N ASP A 133 18.69 -22.09 7.58
CA ASP A 133 19.07 -21.74 8.96
C ASP A 133 18.27 -20.52 9.45
N VAL A 134 17.96 -19.58 8.56
CA VAL A 134 17.26 -18.34 8.88
C VAL A 134 16.12 -18.12 7.88
N VAL A 135 14.94 -17.78 8.40
CA VAL A 135 13.77 -17.40 7.59
C VAL A 135 13.34 -16.00 7.96
N ILE A 136 13.29 -15.10 6.97
CA ILE A 136 12.83 -13.72 7.15
C ILE A 136 11.49 -13.53 6.45
N PHE A 137 10.47 -13.12 7.20
CA PHE A 137 9.14 -12.89 6.68
C PHE A 137 8.96 -11.44 6.25
N ALA A 138 8.88 -11.19 4.95
CA ALA A 138 8.48 -9.91 4.36
C ALA A 138 7.08 -10.02 3.75
N THR A 139 6.11 -10.53 4.51
CA THR A 139 4.77 -10.91 4.05
C THR A 139 3.74 -9.80 4.14
N GLY A 140 4.16 -8.59 4.53
CA GLY A 140 3.30 -7.43 4.73
C GLY A 140 2.56 -7.47 6.06
N TYR A 141 1.61 -6.57 6.20
CA TYR A 141 0.81 -6.43 7.41
C TYR A 141 -0.61 -6.96 7.18
N ARG A 142 -1.24 -7.41 8.25
CA ARG A 142 -2.67 -7.67 8.29
C ARG A 142 -3.32 -6.66 9.21
N SER A 143 -4.37 -6.03 8.75
CA SER A 143 -5.22 -5.23 9.63
C SER A 143 -5.85 -6.16 10.67
N ALA A 144 -5.65 -5.82 11.93
CA ALA A 144 -6.29 -6.52 13.05
C ALA A 144 -7.27 -5.56 13.72
N LEU A 145 -8.37 -6.11 14.22
CA LEU A 145 -9.31 -5.33 14.99
C LEU A 145 -8.63 -4.89 16.31
N PRO A 146 -8.67 -3.59 16.66
CA PRO A 146 -8.08 -3.13 17.91
C PRO A 146 -8.70 -3.81 19.12
N GLN A 147 -7.88 -4.20 20.08
CA GLN A 147 -8.32 -4.93 21.30
C GLN A 147 -9.33 -4.14 22.15
N ILE A 148 -9.44 -2.83 21.96
CA ILE A 148 -10.39 -1.97 22.67
C ILE A 148 -11.82 -2.06 22.11
N LEU A 149 -12.01 -2.61 20.91
CA LEU A 149 -13.31 -2.62 20.24
C LEU A 149 -14.25 -3.82 20.53
N PRO A 150 -13.87 -4.93 21.17
CA PRO A 150 -14.73 -6.10 21.31
C PRO A 150 -16.11 -5.79 21.89
N SER A 151 -16.20 -4.88 22.86
CA SER A 151 -17.47 -4.46 23.48
C SER A 151 -18.37 -3.63 22.54
N LEU A 152 -17.81 -2.98 21.54
CA LEU A 152 -18.51 -2.16 20.57
C LEU A 152 -18.81 -2.91 19.26
N MET A 153 -18.18 -4.04 19.04
CA MET A 153 -18.34 -4.82 17.80
C MET A 153 -19.81 -5.12 17.44
N PRO A 154 -20.70 -5.47 18.38
CA PRO A 154 -22.12 -5.70 18.05
C PRO A 154 -22.85 -4.47 17.50
N LEU A 155 -22.31 -3.27 17.74
CA LEU A 155 -22.88 -2.01 17.30
C LEU A 155 -22.27 -1.50 15.98
N ILE A 156 -21.11 -2.01 15.59
CA ILE A 156 -20.38 -1.55 14.40
C ILE A 156 -20.83 -2.34 13.18
N THR A 157 -21.12 -1.64 12.08
CA THR A 157 -21.44 -2.27 10.81
C THR A 157 -20.14 -2.72 10.12
N MET A 158 -20.08 -4.01 9.82
CA MET A 158 -18.95 -4.58 9.09
C MET A 158 -19.22 -4.55 7.57
N HIS A 159 -18.17 -4.32 6.80
CA HIS A 159 -18.19 -4.51 5.35
C HIS A 159 -18.04 -6.01 5.01
N ASP A 160 -17.05 -6.65 5.64
CA ASP A 160 -16.82 -8.10 5.61
C ASP A 160 -16.36 -8.61 6.98
N LYS A 161 -15.86 -9.86 7.07
CA LYS A 161 -15.44 -10.46 8.35
C LYS A 161 -14.36 -9.68 9.10
N ASN A 162 -13.55 -8.88 8.41
CA ASN A 162 -12.37 -8.24 8.96
C ASN A 162 -12.29 -6.74 8.69
N THR A 163 -13.20 -6.17 7.90
CA THR A 163 -13.17 -4.76 7.52
C THR A 163 -14.44 -4.04 7.97
N PHE A 164 -14.24 -2.83 8.48
CA PHE A 164 -15.32 -1.94 8.89
C PHE A 164 -15.97 -1.27 7.71
N LYS A 165 -17.27 -0.99 7.83
CA LYS A 165 -17.92 -0.06 6.93
C LYS A 165 -17.62 1.37 7.38
N VAL A 166 -16.72 2.03 6.63
CA VAL A 166 -16.26 3.38 6.90
C VAL A 166 -16.90 4.34 5.91
N ARG A 167 -17.41 5.47 6.41
CA ARG A 167 -17.98 6.54 5.58
C ARG A 167 -16.86 7.40 4.96
N ASP A 168 -17.23 8.24 4.03
CA ASP A 168 -16.31 9.15 3.33
C ASP A 168 -15.61 10.17 4.25
N ASP A 169 -16.16 10.45 5.43
CA ASP A 169 -15.60 11.30 6.48
C ASP A 169 -14.77 10.52 7.53
N PHE A 170 -14.40 9.27 7.24
CA PHE A 170 -13.67 8.33 8.11
C PHE A 170 -14.43 7.87 9.34
N THR A 171 -15.72 8.19 9.50
CA THR A 171 -16.53 7.64 10.58
C THR A 171 -16.93 6.20 10.29
N LEU A 172 -16.91 5.36 11.32
CA LEU A 172 -17.50 4.03 11.24
C LEU A 172 -19.02 4.14 11.18
N GLU A 173 -19.64 3.27 10.39
CA GLU A 173 -21.07 3.07 10.44
C GLU A 173 -21.40 2.19 11.65
N TRP A 174 -22.15 2.74 12.61
CA TRP A 174 -22.50 2.05 13.84
C TRP A 174 -23.87 2.45 14.38
N SER A 175 -24.46 1.62 15.24
CA SER A 175 -25.78 1.81 15.85
C SER A 175 -25.74 2.37 17.28
N GLY A 176 -24.58 2.85 17.74
CA GLY A 176 -24.43 3.50 19.04
C GLY A 176 -24.98 4.94 19.06
N PRO A 177 -24.75 5.68 20.17
CA PRO A 177 -25.22 7.06 20.33
C PRO A 177 -24.81 7.95 19.18
N LYS A 178 -25.75 8.74 18.63
CA LYS A 178 -25.52 9.57 17.44
C LYS A 178 -24.56 10.74 17.69
N GLU A 179 -24.42 11.15 18.94
CA GLU A 179 -23.51 12.21 19.38
C GLU A 179 -22.05 11.77 19.36
N ASN A 180 -21.80 10.46 19.40
CA ASN A 180 -20.46 9.88 19.42
C ASN A 180 -20.08 9.43 18.01
N ASN A 181 -18.82 9.64 17.65
CA ASN A 181 -18.25 9.15 16.42
C ASN A 181 -17.03 8.29 16.72
N ILE A 182 -16.89 7.23 15.95
CA ILE A 182 -15.67 6.41 15.94
C ILE A 182 -15.04 6.64 14.57
N PHE A 183 -13.79 7.08 14.54
CA PHE A 183 -13.06 7.29 13.30
C PHE A 183 -12.05 6.16 13.10
N ALA A 184 -11.96 5.66 11.88
CA ALA A 184 -11.00 4.65 11.50
C ALA A 184 -10.12 5.17 10.36
N VAL A 185 -8.80 5.12 10.57
CA VAL A 185 -7.78 5.44 9.56
C VAL A 185 -6.95 4.20 9.28
N ASN A 186 -6.41 4.07 8.07
CA ASN A 186 -5.72 2.88 7.59
C ASN A 186 -6.59 1.60 7.65
N ALA A 187 -7.91 1.78 7.56
CA ALA A 187 -8.90 0.69 7.65
C ALA A 187 -10.05 0.86 6.62
N SER A 188 -9.94 1.82 5.71
CA SER A 188 -11.03 2.23 4.81
C SER A 188 -10.68 2.13 3.32
N MET A 189 -9.74 1.28 2.94
CA MET A 189 -9.34 1.10 1.53
C MET A 189 -10.53 0.78 0.62
N GLN A 190 -11.52 0.02 1.12
CA GLN A 190 -12.75 -0.31 0.38
C GLN A 190 -13.60 0.92 0.04
N THR A 191 -13.48 2.00 0.82
CA THR A 191 -14.22 3.25 0.62
C THR A 191 -13.37 4.35 -0.01
N HIS A 192 -12.07 4.39 0.30
CA HIS A 192 -11.17 5.50 -0.06
C HIS A 192 -10.11 5.11 -1.09
N GLY A 193 -10.07 3.85 -1.54
CA GLY A 193 -9.11 3.37 -2.54
C GLY A 193 -7.70 3.15 -1.98
N ILE A 194 -6.77 2.90 -2.88
CA ILE A 194 -5.35 2.64 -2.57
C ILE A 194 -4.64 3.82 -1.90
N ALA A 195 -5.19 5.03 -2.03
CA ALA A 195 -4.66 6.25 -1.44
C ALA A 195 -4.87 6.34 0.08
N GLU A 196 -5.77 5.55 0.63
CA GLU A 196 -6.18 5.67 2.03
C GLU A 196 -5.01 5.58 3.03
N PRO A 197 -4.06 4.64 2.92
CA PRO A 197 -2.96 4.53 3.87
C PRO A 197 -1.79 5.52 3.62
N GLN A 198 -1.85 6.36 2.60
CA GLN A 198 -0.73 7.22 2.23
C GLN A 198 -0.46 8.34 3.24
N LEU A 199 0.82 8.50 3.61
CA LEU A 199 1.26 9.53 4.54
C LEU A 199 1.12 10.94 3.96
N SER A 200 1.26 11.12 2.65
CA SER A 200 1.07 12.40 1.97
C SER A 200 -0.32 13.02 2.18
N LEU A 201 -1.33 12.18 2.43
CA LEU A 201 -2.70 12.60 2.68
C LEU A 201 -3.05 12.76 4.16
N MET A 202 -2.10 12.59 5.05
CA MET A 202 -2.35 12.62 6.51
C MET A 202 -2.92 13.95 6.98
N ALA A 203 -2.40 15.08 6.49
CA ALA A 203 -2.88 16.41 6.87
C ALA A 203 -4.33 16.64 6.41
N TRP A 204 -4.63 16.31 5.15
CA TRP A 204 -5.99 16.40 4.60
C TRP A 204 -6.98 15.51 5.37
N ARG A 205 -6.62 14.27 5.64
CA ARG A 205 -7.42 13.31 6.40
C ARG A 205 -7.70 13.81 7.81
N SER A 206 -6.66 14.31 8.50
CA SER A 206 -6.79 14.88 9.85
C SER A 206 -7.71 16.10 9.85
N ALA A 207 -7.58 16.99 8.89
CA ALA A 207 -8.44 18.15 8.73
C ALA A 207 -9.91 17.77 8.51
N ARG A 208 -10.16 16.74 7.66
CA ARG A 208 -11.50 16.23 7.42
C ARG A 208 -12.14 15.64 8.68
N ILE A 209 -11.40 14.85 9.44
CA ILE A 209 -11.84 14.30 10.72
C ILE A 209 -12.14 15.42 11.72
N LEU A 210 -11.25 16.40 11.84
CA LEU A 210 -11.41 17.51 12.78
C LEU A 210 -12.62 18.39 12.43
N ASN A 211 -12.85 18.71 11.17
CA ASN A 211 -14.04 19.41 10.72
C ASN A 211 -15.33 18.64 11.15
N ARG A 212 -15.30 17.30 10.97
CA ARG A 212 -16.42 16.47 11.42
C ARG A 212 -16.62 16.48 12.93
N VAL A 213 -15.54 16.40 13.72
CA VAL A 213 -15.59 16.46 15.19
C VAL A 213 -16.11 17.80 15.68
N LEU A 214 -15.70 18.90 15.05
CA LEU A 214 -16.07 20.26 15.42
C LEU A 214 -17.46 20.67 14.92
N GLY A 215 -18.05 19.90 14.00
CA GLY A 215 -19.32 20.23 13.36
C GLY A 215 -19.28 21.50 12.52
N ARG A 216 -18.10 21.94 12.10
CA ARG A 216 -17.86 23.14 11.27
C ARG A 216 -16.59 22.98 10.43
N ASP A 217 -16.53 23.68 9.31
CA ASP A 217 -15.38 23.70 8.43
C ASP A 217 -14.32 24.70 8.96
N LEU A 218 -13.53 24.26 9.95
CA LEU A 218 -12.40 25.04 10.47
C LEU A 218 -11.22 25.01 9.50
N PHE A 219 -11.01 23.87 8.86
CA PHE A 219 -9.97 23.67 7.85
C PHE A 219 -10.60 23.74 6.47
N ASP A 220 -10.04 24.57 5.61
CA ASP A 220 -10.41 24.61 4.21
C ASP A 220 -9.93 23.34 3.49
N LEU A 221 -10.87 22.57 2.99
CA LEU A 221 -10.63 21.35 2.23
C LEU A 221 -10.92 21.53 0.74
N SER A 222 -11.11 22.79 0.29
CA SER A 222 -11.23 23.07 -1.12
C SER A 222 -9.94 22.70 -1.85
N MET A 223 -10.08 22.04 -2.98
CA MET A 223 -8.95 21.58 -3.76
C MET A 223 -8.90 22.30 -5.10
N PRO A 224 -7.71 22.63 -5.60
CA PRO A 224 -7.59 23.07 -6.98
C PRO A 224 -8.10 21.97 -7.92
N PRO A 225 -8.57 22.32 -9.14
CA PRO A 225 -8.98 21.32 -10.10
C PRO A 225 -7.86 20.31 -10.36
N ALA A 226 -8.17 19.01 -10.27
CA ALA A 226 -7.21 17.96 -10.56
C ALA A 226 -6.81 17.97 -12.04
N LEU A 227 -5.65 17.45 -12.35
CA LEU A 227 -5.19 17.24 -13.72
C LEU A 227 -6.09 16.24 -14.44
N ILE A 228 -6.52 15.19 -13.72
CA ILE A 228 -7.38 14.14 -14.25
C ILE A 228 -8.82 14.37 -13.78
N GLN A 229 -9.77 14.31 -14.70
CA GLN A 229 -11.18 14.36 -14.39
C GLN A 229 -11.71 12.96 -14.07
N TRP A 230 -11.82 12.63 -12.79
CA TRP A 230 -12.23 11.30 -12.31
C TRP A 230 -13.73 11.04 -12.39
N ARG A 231 -14.54 12.07 -12.53
CA ARG A 231 -16.02 11.95 -12.57
C ARG A 231 -16.56 12.42 -13.90
N SER A 232 -17.59 11.73 -14.39
CA SER A 232 -18.42 12.26 -15.49
C SER A 232 -19.22 13.47 -15.00
N GLY A 233 -19.26 14.53 -15.80
CA GLY A 233 -20.05 15.74 -15.52
C GLY A 233 -19.50 16.94 -16.28
N SER A 234 -20.37 17.85 -16.64
CA SER A 234 -19.95 19.12 -17.23
C SER A 234 -19.16 19.92 -16.19
N ARG A 235 -17.93 20.30 -16.52
CA ARG A 235 -17.23 21.36 -15.77
C ARG A 235 -18.22 22.53 -15.64
N LYS A 236 -18.64 22.87 -14.43
CA LYS A 236 -19.11 24.24 -14.18
C LYS A 236 -17.96 25.12 -14.64
N LYS A 237 -18.20 25.94 -15.66
CA LYS A 237 -17.19 26.93 -16.08
C LYS A 237 -16.70 27.62 -14.82
N PRO A 238 -15.39 27.69 -14.58
CA PRO A 238 -14.88 28.49 -13.48
C PRO A 238 -15.45 29.88 -13.67
N GLN A 239 -16.21 30.39 -12.71
CA GLN A 239 -16.45 31.82 -12.64
C GLN A 239 -15.08 32.47 -12.54
N PRO A 240 -14.77 33.50 -13.31
CA PRO A 240 -13.51 34.22 -13.17
C PRO A 240 -13.54 34.95 -11.82
N GLU A 241 -13.09 34.28 -10.77
CA GLU A 241 -12.67 34.98 -9.58
C GLU A 241 -11.44 35.79 -9.94
N ALA A 242 -11.54 37.09 -9.70
CA ALA A 242 -10.48 38.02 -9.91
C ALA A 242 -9.23 37.52 -9.19
N ALA A 243 -8.20 37.20 -9.96
CA ALA A 243 -6.91 36.76 -9.47
C ALA A 243 -6.31 37.85 -8.56
N ALA A 244 -6.37 37.66 -7.28
CA ALA A 244 -5.45 38.31 -6.35
C ALA A 244 -4.12 37.59 -6.44
N LEU A 245 -3.37 37.91 -7.50
CA LEU A 245 -1.94 37.60 -7.57
C LEU A 245 -1.23 38.44 -6.50
N THR A 246 -1.10 37.90 -5.31
CA THR A 246 -0.17 38.44 -4.33
C THR A 246 1.24 38.09 -4.80
N HIS A 247 1.93 39.10 -5.34
CA HIS A 247 3.34 39.00 -5.68
C HIS A 247 4.16 38.68 -4.44
N TYR A 248 4.67 37.48 -4.34
CA TYR A 248 5.83 37.20 -3.50
C TYR A 248 7.07 37.74 -4.22
N THR A 249 7.39 39.01 -3.97
CA THR A 249 8.71 39.53 -4.26
C THR A 249 9.68 39.01 -3.22
N THR A 250 10.50 38.05 -3.60
CA THR A 250 11.67 37.63 -2.84
C THR A 250 12.70 38.77 -2.90
N ASN A 251 12.83 39.53 -1.84
CA ASN A 251 14.01 40.38 -1.62
C ASN A 251 15.16 39.46 -1.17
N ILE A 252 16.02 39.12 -2.11
CA ILE A 252 17.39 38.71 -1.83
C ILE A 252 18.21 39.97 -1.99
N GLN A 253 18.63 40.56 -0.90
CA GLN A 253 19.72 41.52 -0.84
C GLN A 253 20.83 40.95 0.01
N GLU A 254 22.00 40.83 -0.65
CA GLU A 254 23.41 40.75 -0.23
C GLU A 254 23.78 40.05 1.08
#